data_4033cf0bf0f25671b747f19accedcc14
#
_entry.id   4033cf0bf0f25671b747f19accedcc14
#
_cell.length_a   1.000
_cell.length_b   1.000
_cell.length_c   1.000
_cell.angle_alpha   90.00
_cell.angle_beta   90.00
_cell.angle_gamma   90.00
#
_symmetry.space_group_name_H-M   'P 1'
#
loop_
_entity.id
_entity.type
_entity.pdbx_description
1 polymer ?
#
loop_
_entity_poly.entity_id
_entity_poly.type
_entity_poly.pdbx_seq_one_letter_code
_entity_poly.pdbx_strand_id
1 'polypeptide(L)'
;MTETMVEELKALAHPLRLRILQVLSEGERNVGEIEDAAQIGQPALSQQLGVLRKAGLVETRKEAKLVYYSLGDEPLGELAKLIGRLAPGSERPTSTERTPSPGVANFARLS
;
A
#
# COMPACT_ATOMS: atom_id res chain seq x y z
N MET A 1 5.67 19.48 3.66
CA MET A 1 6.15 18.15 3.23
C MET A 1 7.63 18.04 3.52
N THR A 2 8.04 16.95 4.11
CA THR A 2 9.43 16.75 4.45
C THR A 2 10.13 15.92 3.38
N GLU A 3 11.43 15.94 3.42
CA GLU A 3 12.23 15.13 2.51
C GLU A 3 11.93 13.63 2.72
N THR A 4 11.71 13.23 3.96
CA THR A 4 11.35 11.86 4.28
C THR A 4 10.05 11.45 3.59
N MET A 5 9.06 12.34 3.60
CA MET A 5 7.80 12.05 2.94
C MET A 5 7.96 11.91 1.43
N VAL A 6 8.84 12.72 0.84
CA VAL A 6 9.11 12.60 -0.59
C VAL A 6 9.73 11.24 -0.89
N GLU A 7 10.66 10.78 -0.05
CA GLU A 7 11.27 9.46 -0.27
C GLU A 7 10.26 8.33 -0.10
N GLU A 8 9.35 8.50 0.85
CA GLU A 8 8.28 7.51 1.03
C GLU A 8 7.37 7.47 -0.20
N LEU A 9 7.04 8.64 -0.75
CA LEU A 9 6.22 8.69 -1.96
C LEU A 9 6.92 8.04 -3.14
N LYS A 10 8.24 8.26 -3.26
CA LYS A 10 9.00 7.61 -4.32
C LYS A 10 8.99 6.10 -4.16
N ALA A 11 9.13 5.62 -2.94
CA ALA A 11 9.10 4.18 -2.70
C ALA A 11 7.72 3.60 -3.03
N LEU A 12 6.68 4.38 -2.81
CA LEU A 12 5.32 3.97 -3.11
C LEU A 12 5.06 3.90 -4.61
N ALA A 13 5.71 4.75 -5.39
CA ALA A 13 5.41 4.95 -6.80
C ALA A 13 6.11 3.91 -7.68
N HIS A 14 5.70 2.64 -7.54
CA HIS A 14 6.28 1.54 -8.28
C HIS A 14 5.23 0.42 -8.34
N PRO A 15 4.95 -0.12 -9.52
CA PRO A 15 3.84 -1.07 -9.65
C PRO A 15 3.97 -2.30 -8.76
N LEU A 16 5.17 -2.86 -8.64
CA LEU A 16 5.35 -4.04 -7.81
C LEU A 16 5.19 -3.71 -6.33
N ARG A 17 5.70 -2.56 -5.91
CA ARG A 17 5.59 -2.16 -4.51
C ARG A 17 4.17 -1.85 -4.14
N LEU A 18 3.41 -1.19 -5.03
CA LEU A 18 1.99 -0.96 -4.77
C LEU A 18 1.23 -2.26 -4.65
N ARG A 19 1.57 -3.24 -5.48
CA ARG A 19 0.90 -4.53 -5.42
C ARG A 19 1.16 -5.21 -4.08
N ILE A 20 2.39 -5.15 -3.60
CA ILE A 20 2.73 -5.72 -2.29
C ILE A 20 1.94 -5.03 -1.19
N LEU A 21 1.88 -3.70 -1.22
CA LEU A 21 1.16 -2.96 -0.19
C LEU A 21 -0.33 -3.27 -0.22
N GLN A 22 -0.90 -3.45 -1.40
CA GLN A 22 -2.30 -3.83 -1.53
C GLN A 22 -2.55 -5.20 -0.91
N VAL A 23 -1.64 -6.15 -1.12
CA VAL A 23 -1.76 -7.46 -0.51
C VAL A 23 -1.71 -7.34 1.01
N LEU A 24 -0.76 -6.55 1.53
CA LEU A 24 -0.61 -6.39 2.97
C LEU A 24 -1.74 -5.59 3.60
N SER A 25 -2.48 -4.82 2.81
CA SER A 25 -3.64 -4.10 3.35
C SER A 25 -4.73 -5.06 3.80
N GLU A 26 -4.69 -6.29 3.34
CA GLU A 26 -5.66 -7.31 3.73
C GLU A 26 -5.21 -8.08 4.98
N GLY A 27 -3.99 -7.86 5.43
CA GLY A 27 -3.50 -8.53 6.62
C GLY A 27 -2.02 -8.86 6.51
N GLU A 28 -1.45 -9.18 7.65
CA GLU A 28 -0.06 -9.57 7.75
C GLU A 28 0.21 -10.87 7.00
N ARG A 29 1.40 -10.96 6.35
CA ARG A 29 1.72 -12.14 5.56
C ARG A 29 3.21 -12.43 5.61
N ASN A 30 3.58 -13.71 5.51
CA ASN A 30 4.98 -14.06 5.35
C ASN A 30 5.35 -13.98 3.86
N VAL A 31 6.64 -14.14 3.56
CA VAL A 31 7.14 -13.94 2.20
C VAL A 31 6.47 -14.89 1.20
N GLY A 32 6.30 -16.15 1.57
CA GLY A 32 5.67 -17.12 0.67
C GLY A 32 4.24 -16.73 0.35
N GLU A 33 3.51 -16.24 1.35
CA GLU A 33 2.14 -15.80 1.14
C GLU A 33 2.07 -14.55 0.26
N ILE A 34 3.03 -13.63 0.43
CA ILE A 34 3.09 -12.46 -0.44
C ILE A 34 3.40 -12.87 -1.87
N GLU A 35 4.32 -13.79 -2.03
CA GLU A 35 4.72 -14.27 -3.34
C GLU A 35 3.50 -14.81 -4.11
N ASP A 36 2.70 -15.63 -3.43
CA ASP A 36 1.52 -16.20 -4.04
C ASP A 36 0.46 -15.14 -4.33
N ALA A 37 0.17 -14.28 -3.35
CA ALA A 37 -0.93 -13.32 -3.49
C ALA A 37 -0.59 -12.22 -4.49
N ALA A 38 0.66 -11.75 -4.48
CA ALA A 38 1.06 -10.65 -5.36
C ALA A 38 1.53 -11.13 -6.72
N GLN A 39 1.78 -12.44 -6.85
CA GLN A 39 2.29 -13.02 -8.08
C GLN A 39 3.59 -12.35 -8.51
N ILE A 40 4.50 -12.22 -7.56
CA ILE A 40 5.83 -11.67 -7.79
C ILE A 40 6.84 -12.71 -7.35
N GLY A 41 7.69 -13.15 -8.25
CA GLY A 41 8.70 -14.15 -7.92
C GLY A 41 9.98 -13.54 -7.36
N GLN A 42 10.88 -14.43 -6.97
CA GLN A 42 12.19 -14.04 -6.49
C GLN A 42 13.16 -13.92 -7.67
N PRO A 43 14.16 -13.05 -7.58
CA PRO A 43 14.52 -12.23 -6.42
C PRO A 43 13.79 -10.88 -6.37
N ALA A 44 12.92 -10.61 -7.32
CA ALA A 44 12.26 -9.31 -7.42
C ALA A 44 11.50 -9.00 -6.15
N LEU A 45 10.78 -9.98 -5.61
CA LEU A 45 9.98 -9.74 -4.40
C LEU A 45 10.85 -9.31 -3.23
N SER A 46 11.94 -10.02 -2.98
CA SER A 46 12.82 -9.66 -1.86
C SER A 46 13.42 -8.28 -2.03
N GLN A 47 13.75 -7.92 -3.26
CA GLN A 47 14.31 -6.60 -3.53
C GLN A 47 13.29 -5.51 -3.22
N GLN A 48 12.04 -5.71 -3.63
CA GLN A 48 11.01 -4.71 -3.38
C GLN A 48 10.64 -4.63 -1.91
N LEU A 49 10.59 -5.78 -1.23
CA LEU A 49 10.34 -5.77 0.20
C LEU A 49 11.44 -5.02 0.95
N GLY A 50 12.69 -5.18 0.50
CA GLY A 50 13.80 -4.45 1.11
C GLY A 50 13.65 -2.95 0.95
N VAL A 51 13.25 -2.49 -0.23
CA VAL A 51 13.02 -1.06 -0.45
C VAL A 51 11.90 -0.54 0.44
N LEU A 52 10.79 -1.27 0.51
CA LEU A 52 9.65 -0.86 1.32
C LEU A 52 10.01 -0.81 2.79
N ARG A 53 10.76 -1.80 3.26
CA ARG A 53 11.16 -1.84 4.66
C ARG A 53 12.08 -0.69 5.00
N LYS A 54 13.04 -0.41 4.14
CA LYS A 54 13.97 0.68 4.37
C LYS A 54 13.25 2.03 4.41
N ALA A 55 12.20 2.17 3.63
CA ALA A 55 11.42 3.40 3.62
C ALA A 55 10.41 3.47 4.76
N GLY A 56 10.29 2.41 5.55
CA GLY A 56 9.34 2.41 6.66
C GLY A 56 7.91 2.12 6.27
N LEU A 57 7.67 1.74 5.02
CA LEU A 57 6.31 1.50 4.56
C LEU A 57 5.79 0.12 4.92
N VAL A 58 6.69 -0.79 5.27
CA VAL A 58 6.32 -2.08 5.84
C VAL A 58 7.14 -2.33 7.09
N GLU A 59 6.59 -3.14 7.98
CA GLU A 59 7.25 -3.56 9.20
C GLU A 59 7.34 -5.07 9.19
N THR A 60 8.28 -5.60 9.97
CA THR A 60 8.44 -7.04 10.05
C THR A 60 8.40 -7.48 11.50
N ARG A 61 7.94 -8.71 11.70
CA ARG A 61 8.11 -9.38 12.97
C ARG A 61 8.47 -10.82 12.70
N LYS A 62 9.17 -11.43 13.63
CA LYS A 62 9.61 -12.79 13.47
C LYS A 62 8.84 -13.68 14.42
N GLU A 63 8.35 -14.78 13.90
CA GLU A 63 7.67 -15.76 14.72
C GLU A 63 8.14 -17.13 14.28
N ALA A 64 8.76 -17.87 15.20
CA ALA A 64 9.40 -19.13 14.87
C ALA A 64 10.44 -18.89 13.78
N LYS A 65 10.32 -19.58 12.65
CA LYS A 65 11.28 -19.43 11.56
C LYS A 65 10.79 -18.52 10.45
N LEU A 66 9.63 -17.93 10.63
CA LEU A 66 9.03 -17.11 9.59
C LEU A 66 9.12 -15.64 9.91
N VAL A 67 9.27 -14.84 8.87
CA VAL A 67 9.24 -13.38 8.99
C VAL A 67 7.94 -12.91 8.37
N TYR A 68 7.16 -12.18 9.14
CA TYR A 68 5.88 -11.66 8.69
C TYR A 68 6.02 -10.17 8.41
N TYR A 69 5.38 -9.74 7.33
CA TYR A 69 5.38 -8.34 6.90
C TYR A 69 3.99 -7.76 7.10
N SER A 70 3.95 -6.51 7.51
CA SER A 70 2.70 -5.77 7.66
C SER A 70 2.93 -4.33 7.24
N LEU A 71 1.83 -3.59 7.05
CA LEU A 71 1.92 -2.20 6.64
C LEU A 71 2.51 -1.35 7.76
N GLY A 72 3.34 -0.37 7.37
CA GLY A 72 3.81 0.65 8.29
C GLY A 72 2.74 1.71 8.43
N ASP A 73 1.86 1.53 9.40
CA ASP A 73 0.66 2.36 9.53
C ASP A 73 0.96 3.83 9.71
N GLU A 74 1.99 4.16 10.48
CA GLU A 74 2.26 5.55 10.77
C GLU A 74 2.68 6.34 9.52
N PRO A 75 3.72 5.92 8.78
CA PRO A 75 4.07 6.68 7.58
C PRO A 75 2.99 6.65 6.51
N LEU A 76 2.30 5.53 6.33
CA LEU A 76 1.22 5.48 5.36
C LEU A 76 0.07 6.38 5.74
N GLY A 77 -0.23 6.47 7.04
CA GLY A 77 -1.26 7.38 7.52
C GLY A 77 -0.91 8.83 7.26
N GLU A 78 0.35 9.20 7.45
CA GLU A 78 0.78 10.57 7.18
C GLU A 78 0.73 10.90 5.70
N LEU A 79 1.11 9.96 4.85
CA LEU A 79 0.99 10.14 3.41
C LEU A 79 -0.45 10.29 2.98
N ALA A 80 -1.33 9.50 3.56
CA ALA A 80 -2.76 9.58 3.24
C ALA A 80 -3.31 10.96 3.61
N LYS A 81 -2.89 11.51 4.73
CA LYS A 81 -3.32 12.85 5.14
C LYS A 81 -2.82 13.90 4.15
N LEU A 82 -1.58 13.78 3.73
CA LEU A 82 -1.01 14.71 2.77
C LEU A 82 -1.79 14.69 1.47
N ILE A 83 -2.02 13.51 0.93
CA ILE A 83 -2.73 13.37 -0.34
C ILE A 83 -4.18 13.82 -0.18
N GLY A 84 -4.79 13.52 0.97
CA GLY A 84 -6.15 13.96 1.24
C GLY A 84 -6.30 15.45 1.21
N ARG A 85 -5.29 16.18 1.68
CA ARG A 85 -5.34 17.64 1.64
C ARG A 85 -5.29 18.18 0.22
N LEU A 86 -4.70 17.40 -0.71
CA LEU A 86 -4.66 17.80 -2.12
C LEU A 86 -6.00 17.56 -2.81
N ALA A 87 -6.82 16.68 -2.24
CA ALA A 87 -8.13 16.37 -2.80
C ALA A 87 -9.14 16.29 -1.66
N PRO A 88 -9.57 17.44 -1.12
CA PRO A 88 -10.37 17.45 0.12
C PRO A 88 -11.65 16.65 0.02
N GLY A 89 -12.26 16.61 -1.14
CA GLY A 89 -13.50 15.86 -1.29
C GLY A 89 -13.37 14.37 -1.10
N SER A 90 -12.18 13.83 -1.31
CA SER A 90 -11.96 12.40 -1.20
C SER A 90 -11.71 11.94 0.22
N GLU A 91 -11.60 12.85 1.15
CA GLU A 91 -11.38 12.48 2.56
C GLU A 91 -12.67 12.04 3.26
N ARG A 92 -13.80 12.17 2.62
CA ARG A 92 -15.02 11.82 3.25
C ARG A 92 -15.05 10.38 3.56
N PRO A 93 -15.52 10.08 4.71
CA PRO A 93 -15.56 8.68 5.06
C PRO A 93 -16.65 8.09 4.28
N THR A 94 -16.97 7.80 3.66
CA THR A 94 -17.99 7.32 3.11
C THR A 94 -18.10 6.35 2.60
N SER A 95 -17.83 5.99 2.56
CA SER A 95 -17.86 5.20 2.07
C SER A 95 -18.83 4.58 1.77
N THR A 96 -19.36 4.45 1.97
CA THR A 96 -20.14 3.86 1.79
C THR A 96 -20.99 4.18 0.99
N GLU A 97 -21.18 4.56 0.73
CA GLU A 97 -21.83 4.81 -0.01
C GLU A 97 -21.70 4.91 -1.08
N ARG A 98 -21.35 4.63 -1.51
CA ARG A 98 -21.13 4.72 -2.52
C ARG A 98 -21.68 4.25 -3.34
N THR A 99 -22.09 4.31 -3.64
CA THR A 99 -22.45 4.06 -4.45
C THR A 99 -22.50 4.13 -5.41
N PRO A 100 -22.80 3.89 -5.84
CA PRO A 100 -22.66 3.90 -6.80
C PRO A 100 -23.13 4.15 -7.78
N SER A 101 -23.25 4.34 -7.96
CA SER A 101 -23.41 4.49 -8.75
C SER A 101 -23.48 4.51 -9.61
N PRO A 102 -23.90 4.57 -10.02
CA PRO A 102 -23.79 4.48 -10.90
C PRO A 102 -23.50 4.79 -11.66
N GLY A 103 -23.54 4.64 -11.66
CA GLY A 103 -22.90 4.56 -12.33
C GLY A 103 -22.39 4.93 -12.69
N VAL A 104 -22.53 5.09 -12.57
CA VAL A 104 -21.81 5.10 -12.88
C VAL A 104 -21.29 5.10 -13.33
N ALA A 105 -21.48 5.18 -13.44
CA ALA A 105 -20.88 4.87 -13.81
C ALA A 105 -20.22 5.06 -14.32
N ASN A 106 -20.47 5.21 -14.42
CA ASN A 106 -19.72 5.10 -14.84
C ASN A 106 -18.90 5.41 -15.14
N PHE A 107 -18.90 5.50 -15.11
CA PHE A 107 -18.09 5.32 -15.25
C PHE A 107 -17.48 5.35 -15.68
N ALA A 108 -17.98 5.48 -15.80
CA ALA A 108 -17.48 5.11 -16.07
C ALA A 108 -16.91 5.30 -16.58
N ARG A 109 -17.10 5.38 -16.81
CA ARG A 109 -16.58 5.37 -17.05
C ARG A 109 -15.76 5.63 -17.40
N LEU A 110 -15.78 5.77 -17.16
CA LEU A 110 -15.01 5.68 -17.17
C LEU A 110 -14.42 5.50 -17.30
N SER A 111 -14.68 5.59 -17.37
CA SER A 111 -14.12 5.18 -17.33
C SER A 111 -13.89 4.98 -17.20
#